data_331ed36405e0ca4ff4a9a414311e9bf9
#
_entry.id   331ed36405e0ca4ff4a9a414311e9bf9
#
_cell.length_a   1.000
_cell.length_b   1.000
_cell.length_c   1.000
_cell.angle_alpha   90.00
_cell.angle_beta   90.00
_cell.angle_gamma   90.00
#
_symmetry.space_group_name_H-M   'P 1'
#
loop_
_entity.id
_entity.type
_entity.pdbx_description
1 polymer ?
#
loop_
_entity_poly.entity_id
_entity_poly.type
_entity_poly.pdbx_seq_one_letter_code
_entity_poly.pdbx_strand_id
1 'polypeptide(L)'
;LSEHEIVIAGGGPTGLMLAAELALAGVDVAIVERRPDQAIVETRAGGLHARTIEILDQRGIADRFLREGEILQLAGFAWTRLDIGDLPTRHPYGLKLRQARIERILADWAEELAVHFYREREVTGFAESEAGIDVTLSGGARLRAKYLVGCDGGRSLVRKAAGIDFPGFDPTLSNLMAEVEMSEAPALGLRHDALGFHGLSTAESGRVLVVVTEATLDRTGQPTLRDLSEALIAVYGTDFGVHNPAWISRFTDAARQAACYRKGRVLLAGDAAHIHHSVGGQGLNLGVQDAVNLGWKLAQMVKGVAHAGLLDSYHAERHPVAARVLKNTMAQITLLRRGDDGRKAAREAIGELLAMDEPRRRFGAMMSGLDIAYDLGEGHKLLGRRMPDLDLVVEGRKRRLFTLLHGARGVLLNFGKRGGVDAARWRECIDVVDATCDGMWKLPVIGQVAAPGAVLVRPDGHVAWVGDESQHGLEEALTSWFRPAAASAA
;
A
#
# COMPACT_ATOMS: atom_id res chain seq x y z
N LEU A 1 12.16 -27.32 -14.87
CA LEU A 1 11.67 -25.95 -15.00
C LEU A 1 10.20 -26.00 -14.59
N SER A 2 9.85 -25.35 -13.48
CA SER A 2 8.43 -25.17 -13.10
C SER A 2 7.89 -23.93 -13.81
N GLU A 3 6.64 -24.00 -14.27
CA GLU A 3 6.00 -22.91 -14.99
C GLU A 3 4.88 -22.33 -14.14
N HIS A 4 4.81 -20.99 -14.08
CA HIS A 4 3.75 -20.21 -13.49
C HIS A 4 3.35 -19.06 -14.42
N GLU A 5 2.16 -18.54 -14.28
CA GLU A 5 1.80 -17.36 -15.08
C GLU A 5 2.52 -16.12 -14.57
N ILE A 6 2.67 -15.99 -13.25
CA ILE A 6 3.37 -14.87 -12.61
C ILE A 6 4.28 -15.37 -11.50
N VAL A 7 5.49 -14.81 -11.45
CA VAL A 7 6.41 -14.97 -10.33
C VAL A 7 6.55 -13.63 -9.61
N ILE A 8 6.41 -13.65 -8.28
CA ILE A 8 6.61 -12.49 -7.39
C ILE A 8 7.89 -12.73 -6.59
N ALA A 9 8.84 -11.82 -6.67
CA ALA A 9 10.03 -11.81 -5.84
C ALA A 9 9.76 -11.05 -4.55
N GLY A 10 9.70 -11.75 -3.42
CA GLY A 10 9.47 -11.20 -2.08
C GLY A 10 8.06 -11.47 -1.54
N GLY A 11 7.99 -12.13 -0.39
CA GLY A 11 6.79 -12.48 0.36
C GLY A 11 6.48 -11.51 1.52
N GLY A 12 6.80 -10.22 1.38
CA GLY A 12 6.35 -9.17 2.30
C GLY A 12 4.89 -8.76 2.04
N PRO A 13 4.36 -7.75 2.77
CA PRO A 13 2.93 -7.37 2.68
C PRO A 13 2.46 -7.08 1.26
N THR A 14 3.29 -6.39 0.46
CA THR A 14 3.00 -6.06 -0.94
C THR A 14 2.90 -7.31 -1.81
N GLY A 15 3.89 -8.21 -1.71
CA GLY A 15 3.92 -9.44 -2.51
C GLY A 15 2.81 -10.40 -2.14
N LEU A 16 2.50 -10.55 -0.85
CA LEU A 16 1.39 -11.36 -0.35
C LEU A 16 0.03 -10.83 -0.84
N MET A 17 -0.19 -9.51 -0.73
CA MET A 17 -1.42 -8.90 -1.23
C MET A 17 -1.56 -9.06 -2.74
N LEU A 18 -0.47 -8.85 -3.51
CA LEU A 18 -0.49 -9.02 -4.96
C LEU A 18 -0.78 -10.47 -5.37
N ALA A 19 -0.16 -11.44 -4.69
CA ALA A 19 -0.41 -12.85 -4.97
C ALA A 19 -1.86 -13.23 -4.69
N ALA A 20 -2.43 -12.75 -3.60
CA ALA A 20 -3.83 -12.98 -3.27
C ALA A 20 -4.78 -12.35 -4.30
N GLU A 21 -4.53 -11.12 -4.75
CA GLU A 21 -5.29 -10.47 -5.83
C GLU A 21 -5.27 -11.27 -7.14
N LEU A 22 -4.10 -11.80 -7.51
CA LEU A 22 -3.93 -12.64 -8.70
C LEU A 22 -4.63 -13.98 -8.56
N ALA A 23 -4.50 -14.63 -7.42
CA ALA A 23 -5.16 -15.90 -7.13
C ALA A 23 -6.69 -15.77 -7.09
N LEU A 24 -7.23 -14.70 -6.50
CA LEU A 24 -8.67 -14.36 -6.56
C LEU A 24 -9.16 -14.24 -8.01
N ALA A 25 -8.32 -13.69 -8.88
CA ALA A 25 -8.62 -13.62 -10.30
C ALA A 25 -8.37 -14.95 -11.04
N GLY A 26 -7.99 -16.04 -10.37
CA GLY A 26 -7.74 -17.36 -10.95
C GLY A 26 -6.47 -17.42 -11.82
N VAL A 27 -5.43 -16.66 -11.47
CA VAL A 27 -4.10 -16.68 -12.10
C VAL A 27 -3.17 -17.56 -11.30
N ASP A 28 -2.41 -18.42 -11.97
CA ASP A 28 -1.36 -19.21 -11.34
C ASP A 28 -0.17 -18.32 -10.98
N VAL A 29 0.06 -18.16 -9.67
CA VAL A 29 1.06 -17.24 -9.13
C VAL A 29 1.96 -17.95 -8.11
N ALA A 30 3.25 -17.64 -8.19
CA ALA A 30 4.23 -18.11 -7.22
C ALA A 30 4.96 -16.95 -6.54
N ILE A 31 5.15 -17.06 -5.21
CA ILE A 31 6.00 -16.17 -4.42
C ILE A 31 7.34 -16.86 -4.17
N VAL A 32 8.44 -16.14 -4.45
CA VAL A 32 9.79 -16.53 -4.06
C VAL A 32 10.18 -15.71 -2.83
N GLU A 33 10.37 -16.38 -1.69
CA GLU A 33 10.68 -15.71 -0.41
C GLU A 33 11.91 -16.37 0.26
N ARG A 34 12.86 -15.54 0.68
CA ARG A 34 14.11 -15.99 1.31
C ARG A 34 13.93 -16.57 2.73
N ARG A 35 12.88 -16.12 3.42
CA ARG A 35 12.57 -16.59 4.77
C ARG A 35 11.90 -17.98 4.73
N PRO A 36 12.11 -18.79 5.75
CA PRO A 36 11.45 -20.11 5.87
C PRO A 36 9.95 -19.98 6.14
N ASP A 37 9.54 -18.89 6.79
CA ASP A 37 8.16 -18.60 7.17
C ASP A 37 7.90 -17.07 7.21
N GLN A 38 6.76 -16.66 7.74
CA GLN A 38 6.37 -15.25 7.94
C GLN A 38 6.75 -14.72 9.33
N ALA A 39 7.52 -15.46 10.12
CA ALA A 39 8.02 -14.93 11.38
C ALA A 39 9.00 -13.77 11.10
N ILE A 40 8.62 -12.58 11.47
CA ILE A 40 9.47 -11.40 11.41
C ILE A 40 9.90 -11.06 12.81
N VAL A 41 11.19 -11.04 13.04
CA VAL A 41 11.77 -10.58 14.30
C VAL A 41 11.80 -9.05 14.32
N GLU A 42 12.12 -8.42 13.19
CA GLU A 42 12.18 -6.97 13.03
C GLU A 42 10.85 -6.38 12.58
N THR A 43 10.27 -5.47 13.35
CA THR A 43 9.00 -4.81 13.01
C THR A 43 9.20 -3.31 12.80
N ARG A 44 9.20 -2.86 11.55
CA ARG A 44 9.34 -1.42 11.19
C ARG A 44 7.99 -0.74 10.97
N ALA A 45 6.98 -1.46 10.54
CA ALA A 45 5.63 -0.94 10.31
C ALA A 45 4.70 -1.31 11.45
N GLY A 46 3.86 -0.38 11.85
CA GLY A 46 2.99 -0.51 13.02
C GLY A 46 1.53 -0.18 12.78
N GLY A 47 1.04 -0.27 11.53
CA GLY A 47 -0.39 -0.01 11.34
C GLY A 47 -0.88 0.06 9.89
N LEU A 48 -2.20 -0.03 9.78
CA LEU A 48 -2.95 0.12 8.55
C LEU A 48 -3.71 1.44 8.56
N HIS A 49 -3.71 2.14 7.44
CA HIS A 49 -4.47 3.37 7.25
C HIS A 49 -5.89 3.05 6.76
N ALA A 50 -6.81 4.01 6.93
CA ALA A 50 -8.21 3.85 6.56
C ALA A 50 -8.41 3.33 5.13
N ARG A 51 -7.68 3.83 4.13
CA ARG A 51 -7.79 3.33 2.75
C ARG A 51 -7.36 1.86 2.62
N THR A 52 -6.32 1.46 3.32
CA THR A 52 -5.88 0.04 3.32
C THR A 52 -6.93 -0.84 3.99
N ILE A 53 -7.54 -0.39 5.09
CA ILE A 53 -8.63 -1.11 5.75
C ILE A 53 -9.85 -1.23 4.83
N GLU A 54 -10.21 -0.17 4.08
CA GLU A 54 -11.25 -0.24 3.05
C GLU A 54 -10.95 -1.30 1.98
N ILE A 55 -9.70 -1.38 1.51
CA ILE A 55 -9.26 -2.40 0.54
C ILE A 55 -9.45 -3.81 1.11
N LEU A 56 -9.04 -4.03 2.34
CA LEU A 56 -9.23 -5.32 3.01
C LEU A 56 -10.71 -5.66 3.20
N ASP A 57 -11.56 -4.66 3.45
CA ASP A 57 -13.02 -4.82 3.52
C ASP A 57 -13.62 -5.11 2.13
N GLN A 58 -13.11 -4.47 1.07
CA GLN A 58 -13.46 -4.81 -0.32
C GLN A 58 -13.04 -6.23 -0.73
N ARG A 59 -12.21 -6.91 0.04
CA ARG A 59 -11.82 -8.32 -0.13
C ARG A 59 -12.44 -9.25 0.90
N GLY A 60 -13.27 -8.72 1.81
CA GLY A 60 -13.97 -9.49 2.83
C GLY A 60 -13.07 -10.01 3.95
N ILE A 61 -11.88 -9.47 4.11
CA ILE A 61 -10.89 -9.94 5.11
C ILE A 61 -10.56 -8.91 6.20
N ALA A 62 -11.16 -7.71 6.17
CA ALA A 62 -10.86 -6.66 7.16
C ALA A 62 -11.04 -7.13 8.61
N ASP A 63 -12.06 -7.93 8.90
CA ASP A 63 -12.34 -8.43 10.24
C ASP A 63 -11.21 -9.27 10.84
N ARG A 64 -10.39 -9.93 10.01
CA ARG A 64 -9.22 -10.69 10.46
C ARG A 64 -8.19 -9.77 11.12
N PHE A 65 -8.00 -8.58 10.56
CA PHE A 65 -7.08 -7.56 11.06
C PHE A 65 -7.68 -6.79 12.25
N LEU A 66 -8.94 -6.42 12.16
CA LEU A 66 -9.63 -5.65 13.20
C LEU A 66 -9.71 -6.40 14.54
N ARG A 67 -9.79 -7.74 14.52
CA ARG A 67 -9.78 -8.55 15.75
C ARG A 67 -8.44 -8.54 16.49
N GLU A 68 -7.33 -8.29 15.80
CA GLU A 68 -5.99 -8.36 16.36
C GLU A 68 -5.35 -6.98 16.58
N GLY A 69 -5.95 -5.91 16.03
CA GLY A 69 -5.41 -4.56 16.09
C GLY A 69 -6.16 -3.64 17.02
N GLU A 70 -5.53 -2.52 17.36
CA GLU A 70 -6.11 -1.43 18.15
C GLU A 70 -6.55 -0.30 17.22
N ILE A 71 -7.82 0.10 17.30
CA ILE A 71 -8.40 1.20 16.50
C ILE A 71 -7.93 2.54 17.05
N LEU A 72 -7.40 3.39 16.17
CA LEU A 72 -6.96 4.75 16.48
C LEU A 72 -7.63 5.73 15.51
N GLN A 73 -8.53 6.59 16.01
CA GLN A 73 -9.17 7.64 15.20
C GLN A 73 -8.25 8.85 14.98
N LEU A 74 -6.98 8.59 14.77
CA LEU A 74 -5.94 9.58 14.64
C LEU A 74 -5.04 9.27 13.45
N ALA A 75 -4.74 10.31 12.69
CA ALA A 75 -3.57 10.37 11.81
C ALA A 75 -2.54 11.34 12.39
N GLY A 76 -1.36 11.43 11.79
CA GLY A 76 -0.32 12.35 12.23
C GLY A 76 0.37 13.03 11.07
N PHE A 77 0.64 14.33 11.23
CA PHE A 77 1.50 15.08 10.31
C PHE A 77 2.51 15.89 11.12
N ALA A 78 3.80 15.62 10.96
CA ALA A 78 4.88 16.27 11.69
C ALA A 78 4.58 16.43 13.21
N TRP A 79 4.03 15.35 13.81
CA TRP A 79 3.60 15.23 15.22
C TRP A 79 2.33 15.99 15.61
N THR A 80 1.74 16.77 14.71
CA THR A 80 0.39 17.26 14.92
C THR A 80 -0.58 16.08 14.77
N ARG A 81 -1.37 15.85 15.82
CA ARG A 81 -2.43 14.83 15.82
C ARG A 81 -3.62 15.35 15.05
N LEU A 82 -4.10 14.56 14.11
CA LEU A 82 -5.25 14.86 13.27
C LEU A 82 -6.36 13.88 13.62
N ASP A 83 -7.43 14.36 14.23
CA ASP A 83 -8.64 13.57 14.38
C ASP A 83 -9.24 13.28 13.00
N ILE A 84 -9.44 12.00 12.71
CA ILE A 84 -10.03 11.51 11.45
C ILE A 84 -11.36 10.80 11.66
N GLY A 85 -11.90 10.82 12.88
CA GLY A 85 -13.14 10.15 13.26
C GLY A 85 -14.38 10.68 12.54
N ASP A 86 -14.33 11.90 12.01
CA ASP A 86 -15.40 12.56 11.26
C ASP A 86 -15.27 12.44 9.73
N LEU A 87 -14.24 11.74 9.23
CA LEU A 87 -14.09 11.51 7.80
C LEU A 87 -15.21 10.60 7.27
N PRO A 88 -15.78 10.91 6.10
CA PRO A 88 -16.90 10.16 5.55
C PRO A 88 -16.45 8.82 4.93
N THR A 89 -16.24 7.87 5.77
CA THR A 89 -15.93 6.47 5.47
C THR A 89 -16.47 5.59 6.58
N ARG A 90 -16.68 4.27 6.34
CA ARG A 90 -17.00 3.31 7.42
C ARG A 90 -15.80 3.01 8.31
N HIS A 91 -14.60 3.32 7.86
CA HIS A 91 -13.36 3.09 8.59
C HIS A 91 -12.63 4.42 8.86
N PRO A 92 -13.22 5.37 9.66
CA PRO A 92 -12.59 6.66 9.93
C PRO A 92 -11.53 6.51 11.02
N TYR A 93 -10.59 5.57 10.80
CA TYR A 93 -9.53 5.23 11.77
C TYR A 93 -8.35 4.56 11.08
N GLY A 94 -7.21 4.59 11.73
CA GLY A 94 -6.10 3.69 11.51
C GLY A 94 -6.19 2.48 12.42
N LEU A 95 -5.52 1.40 12.08
CA LEU A 95 -5.39 0.20 12.89
C LEU A 95 -3.95 0.01 13.30
N LYS A 96 -3.65 0.13 14.59
CA LYS A 96 -2.32 -0.21 15.13
C LYS A 96 -2.21 -1.73 15.18
N LEU A 97 -1.36 -2.27 14.35
CA LEU A 97 -1.12 -3.71 14.23
C LEU A 97 0.30 -3.94 13.72
N ARG A 98 1.07 -4.80 14.40
CA ARG A 98 2.44 -5.10 14.00
C ARG A 98 2.52 -5.75 12.63
N GLN A 99 3.53 -5.41 11.87
CA GLN A 99 3.77 -5.95 10.53
C GLN A 99 3.78 -7.48 10.52
N ALA A 100 4.39 -8.12 11.51
CA ALA A 100 4.42 -9.58 11.63
C ALA A 100 3.01 -10.20 11.63
N ARG A 101 2.04 -9.59 12.33
CA ARG A 101 0.64 -10.03 12.31
C ARG A 101 -0.03 -9.75 10.98
N ILE A 102 0.24 -8.57 10.38
CA ILE A 102 -0.27 -8.22 9.05
C ILE A 102 0.21 -9.25 8.02
N GLU A 103 1.50 -9.56 8.00
CA GLU A 103 2.06 -10.54 7.06
C GLU A 103 1.52 -11.94 7.29
N ARG A 104 1.38 -12.37 8.55
CA ARG A 104 0.79 -13.68 8.85
C ARG A 104 -0.64 -13.78 8.32
N ILE A 105 -1.50 -12.79 8.60
CA ILE A 105 -2.90 -12.80 8.14
C ILE A 105 -2.96 -12.80 6.61
N LEU A 106 -2.10 -12.04 5.93
CA LEU A 106 -2.04 -12.03 4.46
C LEU A 106 -1.50 -13.35 3.89
N ALA A 107 -0.53 -13.99 4.56
CA ALA A 107 0.01 -15.27 4.14
C ALA A 107 -1.01 -16.40 4.33
N ASP A 108 -1.69 -16.43 5.47
CA ASP A 108 -2.79 -17.38 5.72
C ASP A 108 -3.87 -17.25 4.63
N TRP A 109 -4.23 -16.02 4.26
CA TRP A 109 -5.18 -15.79 3.18
C TRP A 109 -4.65 -16.21 1.81
N ALA A 110 -3.39 -15.94 1.50
CA ALA A 110 -2.76 -16.38 0.25
C ALA A 110 -2.69 -17.93 0.15
N GLU A 111 -2.43 -18.61 1.27
CA GLU A 111 -2.46 -20.07 1.35
C GLU A 111 -3.88 -20.64 1.16
N GLU A 112 -4.92 -20.01 1.74
CA GLU A 112 -6.32 -20.34 1.46
C GLU A 112 -6.68 -20.24 -0.02
N LEU A 113 -6.05 -19.31 -0.74
CA LEU A 113 -6.20 -19.09 -2.18
C LEU A 113 -5.26 -19.98 -3.04
N ALA A 114 -4.57 -20.93 -2.42
CA ALA A 114 -3.65 -21.87 -3.06
C ALA A 114 -2.46 -21.20 -3.80
N VAL A 115 -1.97 -20.07 -3.30
CA VAL A 115 -0.74 -19.44 -3.81
C VAL A 115 0.46 -20.36 -3.57
N HIS A 116 1.31 -20.50 -4.58
CA HIS A 116 2.54 -21.30 -4.47
C HIS A 116 3.66 -20.51 -3.80
N PHE A 117 4.34 -21.11 -2.80
CA PHE A 117 5.48 -20.51 -2.11
C PHE A 117 6.77 -21.29 -2.37
N TYR A 118 7.80 -20.61 -2.87
CA TYR A 118 9.18 -21.07 -2.91
C TYR A 118 9.95 -20.41 -1.76
N ARG A 119 9.84 -21.00 -0.57
CA ARG A 119 10.49 -20.52 0.66
C ARG A 119 11.97 -20.88 0.67
N GLU A 120 12.78 -20.16 1.47
CA GLU A 120 14.23 -20.31 1.55
C GLU A 120 14.91 -20.18 0.18
N ARG A 121 14.32 -19.35 -0.70
CA ARG A 121 14.82 -19.07 -2.04
C ARG A 121 14.80 -17.58 -2.31
N GLU A 122 15.81 -17.12 -3.04
CA GLU A 122 15.90 -15.75 -3.53
C GLU A 122 15.97 -15.76 -5.06
N VAL A 123 15.37 -14.76 -5.68
CA VAL A 123 15.62 -14.46 -7.09
C VAL A 123 17.04 -13.92 -7.22
N THR A 124 17.87 -14.62 -7.98
CA THR A 124 19.27 -14.22 -8.23
C THR A 124 19.50 -13.59 -9.60
N GLY A 125 18.53 -13.74 -10.50
CA GLY A 125 18.55 -13.14 -11.82
C GLY A 125 17.36 -13.60 -12.65
N PHE A 126 17.24 -13.03 -13.84
CA PHE A 126 16.24 -13.42 -14.82
C PHE A 126 16.70 -13.10 -16.24
N ALA A 127 16.07 -13.76 -17.22
CA ALA A 127 16.26 -13.49 -18.64
C ALA A 127 14.89 -13.41 -19.33
N GLU A 128 14.65 -12.31 -20.03
CA GLU A 128 13.41 -12.07 -20.77
C GLU A 128 13.55 -12.57 -22.23
N SER A 129 12.50 -13.18 -22.76
CA SER A 129 12.37 -13.64 -24.13
C SER A 129 10.97 -13.32 -24.67
N GLU A 130 10.74 -13.56 -25.96
CA GLU A 130 9.40 -13.42 -26.55
C GLU A 130 8.37 -14.35 -25.89
N ALA A 131 8.78 -15.55 -25.47
CA ALA A 131 7.93 -16.57 -24.88
C ALA A 131 7.59 -16.31 -23.38
N GLY A 132 8.37 -15.45 -22.68
CA GLY A 132 8.19 -15.20 -21.26
C GLY A 132 9.47 -14.76 -20.58
N ILE A 133 9.55 -14.98 -19.29
CA ILE A 133 10.69 -14.64 -18.45
C ILE A 133 11.16 -15.88 -17.67
N ASP A 134 12.45 -16.20 -17.79
CA ASP A 134 13.10 -17.27 -17.03
C ASP A 134 13.72 -16.66 -15.78
N VAL A 135 13.24 -17.05 -14.61
CA VAL A 135 13.67 -16.55 -13.30
C VAL A 135 14.62 -17.57 -12.66
N THR A 136 15.82 -17.14 -12.29
CA THR A 136 16.81 -17.97 -11.62
C THR A 136 16.73 -17.76 -10.11
N LEU A 137 16.69 -18.85 -9.37
CA LEU A 137 16.64 -18.84 -7.91
C LEU A 137 17.98 -19.24 -7.29
N SER A 138 18.18 -18.89 -6.03
CA SER A 138 19.29 -19.42 -5.22
C SER A 138 19.28 -20.94 -5.25
N GLY A 139 20.47 -21.56 -5.33
CA GLY A 139 20.60 -23.01 -5.52
C GLY A 139 20.42 -23.50 -6.96
N GLY A 140 20.28 -22.57 -7.95
CA GLY A 140 20.28 -22.89 -9.38
C GLY A 140 18.95 -23.36 -9.97
N ALA A 141 17.88 -23.44 -9.17
CA ALA A 141 16.55 -23.74 -9.68
C ALA A 141 16.05 -22.61 -10.60
N ARG A 142 15.20 -22.94 -11.56
CA ARG A 142 14.63 -21.98 -12.51
C ARG A 142 13.11 -22.11 -12.58
N LEU A 143 12.46 -20.96 -12.65
CA LEU A 143 11.02 -20.85 -12.92
C LEU A 143 10.82 -20.13 -14.26
N ARG A 144 9.77 -20.48 -14.97
CA ARG A 144 9.31 -19.75 -16.16
C ARG A 144 8.00 -19.06 -15.85
N ALA A 145 7.85 -17.81 -16.29
CA ALA A 145 6.62 -17.04 -16.10
C ALA A 145 6.31 -16.14 -17.32
N LYS A 146 5.07 -15.63 -17.39
CA LYS A 146 4.71 -14.57 -18.32
C LYS A 146 5.22 -13.20 -17.85
N TYR A 147 5.21 -12.98 -16.53
CA TYR A 147 5.67 -11.74 -15.89
C TYR A 147 6.41 -12.04 -14.58
N LEU A 148 7.36 -11.14 -14.25
CA LEU A 148 8.05 -11.10 -12.96
C LEU A 148 7.71 -9.78 -12.26
N VAL A 149 7.27 -9.85 -11.00
CA VAL A 149 7.02 -8.66 -10.18
C VAL A 149 8.00 -8.59 -9.03
N GLY A 150 8.80 -7.52 -8.97
CA GLY A 150 9.69 -7.22 -7.86
C GLY A 150 8.94 -6.59 -6.69
N CYS A 151 8.77 -7.35 -5.62
CA CYS A 151 8.30 -6.91 -4.29
C CYS A 151 9.41 -7.16 -3.25
N ASP A 152 10.68 -7.14 -3.68
CA ASP A 152 11.88 -7.56 -2.97
C ASP A 152 12.55 -6.45 -2.16
N GLY A 153 11.79 -5.40 -1.82
CA GLY A 153 12.17 -4.35 -0.91
C GLY A 153 13.09 -3.29 -1.51
N GLY A 154 13.51 -2.32 -0.70
CA GLY A 154 14.24 -1.13 -1.16
C GLY A 154 15.57 -1.41 -1.84
N ARG A 155 16.22 -2.54 -1.51
CA ARG A 155 17.46 -3.00 -2.17
C ARG A 155 17.23 -3.86 -3.40
N SER A 156 16.01 -3.89 -3.94
CA SER A 156 15.51 -4.74 -5.01
C SER A 156 16.57 -5.18 -6.01
N LEU A 157 16.76 -6.50 -6.13
CA LEU A 157 17.57 -7.11 -7.16
C LEU A 157 16.84 -7.01 -8.51
N VAL A 158 15.52 -7.25 -8.49
CA VAL A 158 14.69 -7.21 -9.72
C VAL A 158 14.80 -5.86 -10.40
N ARG A 159 14.66 -4.74 -9.65
CA ARG A 159 14.83 -3.39 -10.18
C ARG A 159 16.21 -3.18 -10.81
N LYS A 160 17.28 -3.57 -10.10
CA LYS A 160 18.66 -3.41 -10.55
C LYS A 160 18.96 -4.23 -11.80
N ALA A 161 18.55 -5.50 -11.80
CA ALA A 161 18.75 -6.40 -12.93
C ALA A 161 17.95 -5.99 -14.17
N ALA A 162 16.75 -5.37 -13.98
CA ALA A 162 15.99 -4.76 -15.07
C ALA A 162 16.64 -3.46 -15.60
N GLY A 163 17.66 -2.92 -14.94
CA GLY A 163 18.26 -1.64 -15.30
C GLY A 163 17.24 -0.50 -15.20
N ILE A 164 16.42 -0.49 -14.15
CA ILE A 164 15.49 0.59 -13.85
C ILE A 164 16.14 1.54 -12.86
N ASP A 165 16.29 2.81 -13.27
CA ASP A 165 16.88 3.87 -12.46
C ASP A 165 16.06 4.14 -11.20
N PHE A 166 16.76 4.54 -10.13
CA PHE A 166 16.17 4.81 -8.83
C PHE A 166 16.59 6.18 -8.31
N PRO A 167 16.20 7.27 -9.01
CA PRO A 167 16.53 8.62 -8.62
C PRO A 167 15.88 9.03 -7.30
N GLY A 168 16.43 10.06 -6.67
CA GLY A 168 15.90 10.62 -5.44
C GLY A 168 16.96 11.29 -4.59
N PHE A 169 16.75 11.29 -3.28
CA PHE A 169 17.59 11.99 -2.32
C PHE A 169 18.39 10.98 -1.49
N ASP A 170 19.67 11.25 -1.36
CA ASP A 170 20.55 10.50 -0.49
C ASP A 170 20.20 10.71 0.98
N PRO A 171 20.50 9.74 1.84
CA PRO A 171 20.23 9.87 3.25
C PRO A 171 21.03 11.03 3.87
N THR A 172 20.41 11.69 4.81
CA THR A 172 21.02 12.73 5.63
C THR A 172 20.94 12.40 7.13
N LEU A 173 20.16 11.39 7.49
CA LEU A 173 20.02 10.85 8.83
C LEU A 173 20.08 9.32 8.78
N SER A 174 20.72 8.76 9.82
CA SER A 174 20.68 7.33 10.11
C SER A 174 20.05 7.10 11.48
N ASN A 175 19.18 6.11 11.56
CA ASN A 175 18.48 5.75 12.78
C ASN A 175 18.64 4.25 13.04
N LEU A 176 18.81 3.91 14.32
CA LEU A 176 18.70 2.54 14.82
C LEU A 176 17.33 2.32 15.42
N MET A 177 16.78 1.16 15.19
CA MET A 177 15.59 0.65 15.86
C MET A 177 15.93 -0.73 16.39
N ALA A 178 15.60 -0.99 17.64
CA ALA A 178 15.97 -2.25 18.31
C ALA A 178 14.94 -2.65 19.37
N GLU A 179 14.85 -3.93 19.64
CA GLU A 179 14.15 -4.48 20.78
C GLU A 179 15.17 -5.18 21.69
N VAL A 180 15.34 -4.65 22.91
CA VAL A 180 16.46 -4.98 23.80
C VAL A 180 16.02 -5.14 25.24
N GLU A 181 16.87 -5.76 26.04
CA GLU A 181 16.82 -5.67 27.50
C GLU A 181 17.75 -4.55 28.00
N MET A 182 17.40 -3.93 29.11
CA MET A 182 18.19 -2.90 29.78
C MET A 182 18.31 -3.21 31.27
N SER A 183 19.51 -3.06 31.84
CA SER A 183 19.76 -3.28 33.27
C SER A 183 19.21 -2.15 34.11
N GLU A 184 19.16 -0.93 33.58
CA GLU A 184 18.59 0.25 34.21
C GLU A 184 17.28 0.62 33.49
N ALA A 185 16.23 0.88 34.27
CA ALA A 185 14.93 1.28 33.72
C ALA A 185 15.01 2.68 33.09
N PRO A 186 14.83 2.84 31.76
CA PRO A 186 14.86 4.15 31.15
C PRO A 186 13.55 4.90 31.39
N ALA A 187 13.59 6.24 31.34
CA ALA A 187 12.40 7.05 31.23
C ALA A 187 11.78 6.85 29.82
N LEU A 188 10.63 6.19 29.77
CA LEU A 188 9.92 5.95 28.52
C LEU A 188 9.34 7.25 27.94
N GLY A 189 9.25 7.31 26.62
CA GLY A 189 8.67 8.46 25.92
C GLY A 189 9.46 8.86 24.69
N LEU A 190 9.05 9.98 24.14
CA LEU A 190 9.66 10.56 22.95
C LEU A 190 10.56 11.71 23.34
N ARG A 191 11.77 11.75 22.81
CA ARG A 191 12.73 12.82 22.98
C ARG A 191 13.13 13.40 21.63
N HIS A 192 13.36 14.68 21.62
CA HIS A 192 13.84 15.40 20.47
C HIS A 192 15.00 16.31 20.85
N ASP A 193 16.13 16.19 20.19
CA ASP A 193 17.33 16.99 20.47
C ASP A 193 18.08 17.39 19.18
N ALA A 194 19.30 17.87 19.31
CA ALA A 194 20.09 18.31 18.16
C ALA A 194 20.45 17.19 17.16
N LEU A 195 20.51 15.94 17.64
CA LEU A 195 20.79 14.77 16.79
C LEU A 195 19.54 14.33 16.02
N GLY A 196 18.34 14.50 16.56
CA GLY A 196 17.11 14.09 15.88
C GLY A 196 15.99 13.69 16.82
N PHE A 197 15.27 12.67 16.39
CA PHE A 197 14.14 12.08 17.09
C PHE A 197 14.52 10.74 17.72
N HIS A 198 14.15 10.56 18.98
CA HIS A 198 14.44 9.36 19.74
C HIS A 198 13.19 8.92 20.50
N GLY A 199 13.02 7.62 20.67
CA GLY A 199 11.91 7.06 21.41
C GLY A 199 12.29 5.80 22.18
N LEU A 200 11.81 5.71 23.41
CA LEU A 200 11.87 4.50 24.22
C LEU A 200 10.45 4.12 24.64
N SER A 201 10.06 2.90 24.36
CA SER A 201 8.74 2.38 24.69
C SER A 201 8.80 0.91 25.08
N THR A 202 7.75 0.40 25.72
CA THR A 202 7.66 -1.02 26.05
C THR A 202 7.15 -1.79 24.83
N ALA A 203 7.87 -2.83 24.42
CA ALA A 203 7.43 -3.79 23.44
C ALA A 203 6.41 -4.77 24.05
N GLU A 204 5.65 -5.50 23.21
CA GLU A 204 4.71 -6.54 23.68
C GLU A 204 5.40 -7.69 24.44
N SER A 205 6.67 -7.93 24.12
CA SER A 205 7.53 -8.89 24.83
C SER A 205 7.90 -8.46 26.27
N GLY A 206 7.59 -7.23 26.66
CA GLY A 206 8.06 -6.61 27.90
C GLY A 206 9.46 -5.98 27.80
N ARG A 207 10.16 -6.16 26.66
CA ARG A 207 11.45 -5.53 26.37
C ARG A 207 11.31 -4.04 26.05
N VAL A 208 12.43 -3.33 25.93
CA VAL A 208 12.44 -1.93 25.51
C VAL A 208 12.56 -1.87 23.99
N LEU A 209 11.61 -1.20 23.35
CA LEU A 209 11.70 -0.79 21.95
C LEU A 209 12.39 0.56 21.87
N VAL A 210 13.52 0.59 21.19
CA VAL A 210 14.39 1.76 21.03
C VAL A 210 14.28 2.28 19.61
N VAL A 211 14.13 3.59 19.45
CA VAL A 211 14.43 4.32 18.21
C VAL A 211 15.40 5.42 18.57
N VAL A 212 16.57 5.44 17.93
CA VAL A 212 17.61 6.43 18.22
C VAL A 212 18.33 6.84 16.94
N THR A 213 18.61 8.14 16.79
CA THR A 213 19.39 8.67 15.67
C THR A 213 20.88 8.46 15.94
N GLU A 214 21.62 7.98 14.92
CA GLU A 214 23.07 7.85 14.96
C GLU A 214 23.73 9.21 14.74
N ALA A 215 24.86 9.43 15.42
CA ALA A 215 25.62 10.68 15.29
C ALA A 215 26.28 10.84 13.90
N THR A 216 26.49 9.75 13.16
CA THR A 216 27.14 9.73 11.85
C THR A 216 26.37 8.89 10.85
N LEU A 217 26.47 9.24 9.57
CA LEU A 217 25.88 8.52 8.45
C LEU A 217 26.76 7.39 7.89
N ASP A 218 28.03 7.35 8.24
CA ASP A 218 29.05 6.58 7.54
C ASP A 218 29.12 5.10 7.91
N ARG A 219 28.15 4.62 8.70
CA ARG A 219 28.12 3.22 9.13
C ARG A 219 27.46 2.33 8.08
N THR A 220 28.27 1.49 7.45
CA THR A 220 27.80 0.45 6.53
C THR A 220 27.72 -0.90 7.23
N GLY A 221 26.85 -1.79 6.73
CA GLY A 221 26.69 -3.14 7.27
C GLY A 221 25.55 -3.28 8.29
N GLN A 222 25.46 -4.48 8.87
CA GLN A 222 24.47 -4.76 9.90
C GLN A 222 24.82 -4.03 11.20
N PRO A 223 23.85 -3.36 11.83
CA PRO A 223 24.08 -2.68 13.11
C PRO A 223 24.36 -3.69 14.22
N THR A 224 25.24 -3.30 15.13
CA THR A 224 25.64 -4.11 16.28
C THR A 224 25.07 -3.52 17.58
N LEU A 225 25.15 -4.32 18.68
CA LEU A 225 24.81 -3.81 20.01
C LEU A 225 25.70 -2.64 20.43
N ARG A 226 26.96 -2.63 19.99
CA ARG A 226 27.89 -1.53 20.23
C ARG A 226 27.41 -0.24 19.53
N ASP A 227 26.95 -0.33 18.28
CA ASP A 227 26.41 0.84 17.57
C ASP A 227 25.20 1.42 18.31
N LEU A 228 24.32 0.54 18.83
CA LEU A 228 23.17 0.97 19.63
C LEU A 228 23.57 1.61 20.95
N SER A 229 24.52 1.02 21.68
CA SER A 229 25.06 1.58 22.93
C SER A 229 25.66 2.97 22.71
N GLU A 230 26.52 3.12 21.69
CA GLU A 230 27.13 4.42 21.34
C GLU A 230 26.06 5.47 20.99
N ALA A 231 25.00 5.10 20.24
CA ALA A 231 23.90 6.00 19.90
C ALA A 231 23.06 6.39 21.15
N LEU A 232 22.80 5.44 22.04
CA LEU A 232 22.09 5.73 23.30
C LEU A 232 22.90 6.68 24.22
N ILE A 233 24.21 6.45 24.37
CA ILE A 233 25.10 7.33 25.14
C ILE A 233 25.11 8.75 24.55
N ALA A 234 25.19 8.88 23.21
CA ALA A 234 25.17 10.18 22.55
C ALA A 234 23.87 10.98 22.81
N VAL A 235 22.73 10.30 22.92
CA VAL A 235 21.42 10.93 23.10
C VAL A 235 21.03 11.08 24.57
N TYR A 236 21.25 10.04 25.37
CA TYR A 236 20.75 9.97 26.76
C TYR A 236 21.84 10.15 27.81
N GLY A 237 23.12 10.12 27.44
CA GLY A 237 24.25 10.15 28.33
C GLY A 237 24.55 8.79 28.98
N THR A 238 23.76 7.79 28.74
CA THR A 238 23.90 6.41 29.21
C THR A 238 23.31 5.44 28.15
N ASP A 239 23.76 4.21 28.14
CA ASP A 239 23.17 3.15 27.35
C ASP A 239 22.18 2.28 28.17
N PHE A 240 21.91 2.65 29.43
CA PHE A 240 21.03 1.94 30.36
C PHE A 240 21.44 0.47 30.58
N GLY A 241 22.71 0.12 30.35
CA GLY A 241 23.17 -1.27 30.40
C GLY A 241 22.48 -2.16 29.36
N VAL A 242 22.36 -1.70 28.12
CA VAL A 242 21.69 -2.39 27.03
C VAL A 242 22.35 -3.75 26.74
N HIS A 243 21.53 -4.82 26.67
CA HIS A 243 21.99 -6.18 26.41
C HIS A 243 20.89 -7.04 25.77
N ASN A 244 21.22 -8.29 25.39
CA ASN A 244 20.30 -9.28 24.84
C ASN A 244 19.36 -8.74 23.76
N PRO A 245 19.86 -8.17 22.65
CA PRO A 245 19.01 -7.68 21.57
C PRO A 245 18.23 -8.84 20.96
N ALA A 246 16.91 -8.71 20.87
CA ALA A 246 16.10 -9.58 20.02
C ALA A 246 16.40 -9.28 18.54
N TRP A 247 16.54 -8.00 18.23
CA TRP A 247 16.98 -7.53 16.92
C TRP A 247 17.48 -6.09 16.99
N ILE A 248 18.31 -5.72 16.03
CA ILE A 248 18.75 -4.33 15.78
C ILE A 248 18.67 -4.10 14.28
N SER A 249 18.08 -2.99 13.88
CA SER A 249 17.90 -2.60 12.46
C SER A 249 18.32 -1.16 12.26
N ARG A 250 18.85 -0.86 11.06
CA ARG A 250 19.21 0.50 10.65
C ARG A 250 18.31 0.95 9.51
N PHE A 251 17.83 2.19 9.57
CA PHE A 251 17.08 2.83 8.50
C PHE A 251 17.50 4.30 8.36
N THR A 252 17.26 4.85 7.19
CA THR A 252 17.65 6.20 6.83
C THR A 252 16.45 7.01 6.34
N ASP A 253 16.67 8.30 6.15
CA ASP A 253 15.70 9.22 5.53
C ASP A 253 15.84 9.30 4.00
N ALA A 254 16.55 8.39 3.37
CA ALA A 254 16.62 8.31 1.92
C ALA A 254 15.21 8.27 1.31
N ALA A 255 14.99 9.05 0.27
CA ALA A 255 13.73 9.09 -0.47
C ALA A 255 14.02 8.90 -1.96
N ARG A 256 13.64 7.75 -2.52
CA ARG A 256 13.92 7.38 -3.90
C ARG A 256 12.70 6.72 -4.54
N GLN A 257 12.56 6.93 -5.84
CA GLN A 257 11.48 6.33 -6.62
C GLN A 257 12.00 5.80 -7.95
N ALA A 258 11.54 4.61 -8.34
CA ALA A 258 11.87 4.03 -9.64
C ALA A 258 11.35 4.92 -10.77
N ALA A 259 12.20 5.18 -11.75
CA ALA A 259 11.86 6.03 -12.91
C ALA A 259 10.68 5.47 -13.71
N CYS A 260 10.51 4.14 -13.71
CA CYS A 260 9.35 3.47 -14.24
C CYS A 260 9.00 2.25 -13.39
N TYR A 261 7.71 1.90 -13.33
CA TYR A 261 7.21 0.74 -12.56
C TYR A 261 7.06 -0.50 -13.42
N ARG A 262 7.35 -0.37 -14.71
CA ARG A 262 7.33 -1.47 -15.68
C ARG A 262 8.45 -1.31 -16.71
N LYS A 263 9.09 -2.42 -17.05
CA LYS A 263 10.02 -2.53 -18.18
C LYS A 263 9.84 -3.92 -18.80
N GLY A 264 9.26 -3.98 -19.99
CA GLY A 264 8.91 -5.24 -20.63
C GLY A 264 7.96 -6.09 -19.79
N ARG A 265 8.40 -7.29 -19.42
CA ARG A 265 7.67 -8.26 -18.57
C ARG A 265 8.00 -8.13 -17.07
N VAL A 266 8.83 -7.16 -16.69
CA VAL A 266 9.22 -6.90 -15.31
C VAL A 266 8.45 -5.72 -14.76
N LEU A 267 7.83 -5.88 -13.57
CA LEU A 267 7.12 -4.83 -12.86
C LEU A 267 7.68 -4.69 -11.43
N LEU A 268 7.45 -3.54 -10.83
CA LEU A 268 7.88 -3.23 -9.45
C LEU A 268 6.69 -2.76 -8.62
N ALA A 269 6.62 -3.17 -7.35
CA ALA A 269 5.61 -2.70 -6.40
C ALA A 269 6.19 -2.55 -4.99
N GLY A 270 5.62 -1.64 -4.20
CA GLY A 270 6.06 -1.35 -2.85
C GLY A 270 7.48 -0.80 -2.79
N ASP A 271 8.25 -1.18 -1.78
CA ASP A 271 9.60 -0.66 -1.56
C ASP A 271 10.57 -0.94 -2.71
N ALA A 272 10.31 -1.92 -3.56
CA ALA A 272 11.08 -2.13 -4.79
C ALA A 272 10.94 -0.96 -5.77
N ALA A 273 9.78 -0.29 -5.77
CA ALA A 273 9.46 0.86 -6.61
C ALA A 273 9.70 2.21 -5.93
N HIS A 274 9.60 2.30 -4.59
CA HIS A 274 9.72 3.57 -3.86
C HIS A 274 10.12 3.33 -2.40
N ILE A 275 11.07 4.12 -1.91
CA ILE A 275 11.48 4.14 -0.50
C ILE A 275 11.41 5.54 0.06
N HIS A 276 11.07 5.65 1.32
CA HIS A 276 11.05 6.90 2.06
C HIS A 276 11.16 6.63 3.57
N HIS A 277 11.35 7.66 4.37
CA HIS A 277 11.36 7.54 5.82
C HIS A 277 10.02 7.01 6.36
N SER A 278 10.08 6.23 7.43
CA SER A 278 8.92 5.57 8.02
C SER A 278 7.91 6.51 8.71
N VAL A 279 8.18 7.83 8.76
CA VAL A 279 7.27 8.82 9.34
C VAL A 279 5.88 8.75 8.74
N GLY A 280 4.86 8.68 9.59
CA GLY A 280 3.46 8.58 9.17
C GLY A 280 3.02 7.19 8.68
N GLY A 281 3.87 6.15 8.74
CA GLY A 281 3.49 4.76 8.44
C GLY A 281 3.02 4.50 7.00
N GLN A 282 3.50 5.28 6.02
CA GLN A 282 2.97 5.27 4.64
C GLN A 282 3.39 4.05 3.81
N GLY A 283 4.61 3.52 3.99
CA GLY A 283 5.24 2.58 3.06
C GLY A 283 4.46 1.29 2.83
N LEU A 284 4.11 0.56 3.89
CA LEU A 284 3.32 -0.66 3.82
C LEU A 284 1.96 -0.40 3.15
N ASN A 285 1.30 0.68 3.56
CA ASN A 285 -0.02 1.07 3.04
C ASN A 285 0.03 1.41 1.55
N LEU A 286 1.08 2.10 1.11
CA LEU A 286 1.31 2.42 -0.31
C LEU A 286 1.55 1.15 -1.13
N GLY A 287 2.37 0.21 -0.62
CA GLY A 287 2.66 -1.06 -1.27
C GLY A 287 1.44 -1.97 -1.42
N VAL A 288 0.56 -2.05 -0.41
CA VAL A 288 -0.72 -2.77 -0.51
C VAL A 288 -1.62 -2.16 -1.60
N GLN A 289 -1.67 -0.84 -1.67
CA GLN A 289 -2.44 -0.15 -2.72
C GLN A 289 -1.85 -0.36 -4.12
N ASP A 290 -0.51 -0.41 -4.25
CA ASP A 290 0.15 -0.77 -5.50
C ASP A 290 -0.26 -2.18 -5.94
N ALA A 291 -0.21 -3.14 -5.01
CA ALA A 291 -0.57 -4.53 -5.26
C ALA A 291 -2.00 -4.67 -5.78
N VAL A 292 -2.95 -3.99 -5.17
CA VAL A 292 -4.37 -4.04 -5.58
C VAL A 292 -4.59 -3.35 -6.93
N ASN A 293 -3.94 -2.21 -7.18
CA ASN A 293 -4.02 -1.53 -8.48
C ASN A 293 -3.40 -2.37 -9.61
N LEU A 294 -2.29 -3.05 -9.35
CA LEU A 294 -1.59 -3.89 -10.32
C LEU A 294 -2.30 -5.24 -10.55
N GLY A 295 -2.76 -5.89 -9.48
CA GLY A 295 -3.18 -7.29 -9.49
C GLY A 295 -4.25 -7.59 -10.54
N TRP A 296 -5.35 -6.84 -10.57
CA TRP A 296 -6.43 -7.04 -11.53
C TRP A 296 -6.00 -6.72 -12.97
N LYS A 297 -5.15 -5.69 -13.18
CA LYS A 297 -4.64 -5.32 -14.50
C LYS A 297 -3.75 -6.43 -15.06
N LEU A 298 -2.86 -6.94 -14.23
CA LEU A 298 -1.95 -8.02 -14.61
C LEU A 298 -2.71 -9.33 -14.86
N ALA A 299 -3.73 -9.62 -14.05
CA ALA A 299 -4.60 -10.77 -14.27
C ALA A 299 -5.31 -10.72 -15.62
N GLN A 300 -5.85 -9.58 -16.01
CA GLN A 300 -6.49 -9.42 -17.32
C GLN A 300 -5.50 -9.58 -18.47
N MET A 301 -4.27 -9.07 -18.33
CA MET A 301 -3.21 -9.25 -19.34
C MET A 301 -2.85 -10.72 -19.51
N VAL A 302 -2.67 -11.43 -18.41
CA VAL A 302 -2.32 -12.87 -18.43
C VAL A 302 -3.42 -13.70 -19.09
N LYS A 303 -4.69 -13.38 -18.82
CA LYS A 303 -5.86 -14.04 -19.40
C LYS A 303 -6.14 -13.64 -20.86
N GLY A 304 -5.42 -12.66 -21.40
CA GLY A 304 -5.64 -12.16 -22.75
C GLY A 304 -6.94 -11.36 -22.95
N VAL A 305 -7.55 -10.90 -21.85
CA VAL A 305 -8.80 -10.11 -21.82
C VAL A 305 -8.56 -8.64 -21.55
N ALA A 306 -7.38 -8.12 -21.91
CA ALA A 306 -7.00 -6.73 -21.77
C ALA A 306 -6.46 -6.14 -23.06
N HIS A 307 -6.50 -4.81 -23.17
CA HIS A 307 -5.77 -4.11 -24.22
C HIS A 307 -4.28 -3.91 -23.81
N ALA A 308 -3.39 -3.73 -24.79
CA ALA A 308 -1.94 -3.67 -24.57
C ALA A 308 -1.50 -2.56 -23.59
N GLY A 309 -2.20 -1.43 -23.56
CA GLY A 309 -1.87 -0.28 -22.71
C GLY A 309 -2.36 -0.37 -21.25
N LEU A 310 -3.13 -1.42 -20.87
CA LEU A 310 -3.69 -1.51 -19.52
C LEU A 310 -2.62 -1.47 -18.43
N LEU A 311 -1.49 -2.17 -18.61
CA LEU A 311 -0.40 -2.17 -17.63
C LEU A 311 0.34 -0.84 -17.53
N ASP A 312 0.32 -0.01 -18.56
CA ASP A 312 0.97 1.31 -18.53
C ASP A 312 0.20 2.26 -17.59
N SER A 313 -1.11 2.04 -17.43
CA SER A 313 -1.93 2.77 -16.46
C SER A 313 -1.48 2.51 -15.00
N TYR A 314 -0.83 1.39 -14.71
CA TYR A 314 -0.27 1.14 -13.37
C TYR A 314 0.76 2.20 -12.99
N HIS A 315 1.73 2.44 -13.87
CA HIS A 315 2.71 3.50 -13.66
C HIS A 315 2.05 4.89 -13.62
N ALA A 316 1.19 5.19 -14.59
CA ALA A 316 0.53 6.50 -14.70
C ALA A 316 -0.30 6.84 -13.45
N GLU A 317 -0.92 5.85 -12.81
CA GLU A 317 -1.73 6.05 -11.61
C GLU A 317 -0.92 6.01 -10.32
N ARG A 318 0.01 5.06 -10.17
CA ARG A 318 0.70 4.83 -8.88
C ARG A 318 1.97 5.64 -8.69
N HIS A 319 2.69 5.96 -9.76
CA HIS A 319 3.90 6.78 -9.68
C HIS A 319 3.62 8.19 -9.12
N PRO A 320 2.60 8.95 -9.56
CA PRO A 320 2.30 10.26 -8.98
C PRO A 320 1.87 10.19 -7.51
N VAL A 321 1.15 9.12 -7.12
CA VAL A 321 0.75 8.91 -5.71
C VAL A 321 1.98 8.71 -4.83
N ALA A 322 2.90 7.84 -5.24
CA ALA A 322 4.14 7.61 -4.50
C ALA A 322 5.01 8.88 -4.46
N ALA A 323 5.17 9.60 -5.57
CA ALA A 323 5.90 10.88 -5.60
C ALA A 323 5.35 11.89 -4.58
N ARG A 324 4.01 11.97 -4.45
CA ARG A 324 3.35 12.80 -3.43
C ARG A 324 3.67 12.34 -2.02
N VAL A 325 3.67 11.03 -1.75
CA VAL A 325 4.03 10.47 -0.44
C VAL A 325 5.48 10.75 -0.09
N LEU A 326 6.41 10.57 -1.03
CA LEU A 326 7.82 10.90 -0.82
C LEU A 326 8.00 12.38 -0.46
N LYS A 327 7.36 13.28 -1.21
CA LYS A 327 7.39 14.73 -0.95
C LYS A 327 6.80 15.06 0.42
N ASN A 328 5.70 14.41 0.79
CA ASN A 328 5.05 14.58 2.09
C ASN A 328 5.95 14.12 3.25
N THR A 329 6.57 12.95 3.15
CA THR A 329 7.48 12.45 4.20
C THR A 329 8.72 13.32 4.32
N MET A 330 9.28 13.83 3.22
CA MET A 330 10.37 14.81 3.24
C MET A 330 9.99 16.09 3.99
N ALA A 331 8.79 16.62 3.72
CA ALA A 331 8.29 17.81 4.41
C ALA A 331 8.17 17.56 5.92
N GLN A 332 7.60 16.42 6.33
CA GLN A 332 7.50 16.03 7.73
C GLN A 332 8.87 15.92 8.40
N ILE A 333 9.84 15.24 7.77
CA ILE A 333 11.21 15.11 8.31
C ILE A 333 11.86 16.47 8.45
N THR A 334 11.69 17.37 7.47
CA THR A 334 12.22 18.74 7.53
C THR A 334 11.67 19.50 8.74
N LEU A 335 10.38 19.38 9.02
CA LEU A 335 9.73 20.01 10.17
C LEU A 335 10.12 19.37 11.51
N LEU A 336 10.41 18.06 11.49
CA LEU A 336 10.79 17.29 12.68
C LEU A 336 12.27 17.43 13.03
N ARG A 337 13.12 17.85 12.11
CA ARG A 337 14.52 18.13 12.41
C ARG A 337 14.61 19.29 13.39
N ARG A 338 15.38 19.12 14.45
CA ARG A 338 15.81 20.28 15.25
C ARG A 338 16.72 21.15 14.38
N GLY A 339 16.40 22.39 14.34
CA GLY A 339 17.17 23.41 13.66
C GLY A 339 17.17 24.66 14.50
N ASP A 340 16.94 25.73 13.87
CA ASP A 340 16.77 27.05 14.42
C ASP A 340 15.33 27.28 14.93
N ASP A 341 15.13 28.40 15.59
CA ASP A 341 13.81 28.85 16.06
C ASP A 341 12.81 28.99 14.90
N GLY A 342 13.28 29.20 13.66
CA GLY A 342 12.45 29.30 12.48
C GLY A 342 11.71 27.99 12.15
N ARG A 343 12.35 26.82 12.25
CA ARG A 343 11.68 25.52 12.05
C ARG A 343 10.65 25.22 13.13
N LYS A 344 10.98 25.58 14.38
CA LYS A 344 10.05 25.45 15.48
C LYS A 344 8.81 26.33 15.24
N ALA A 345 9.00 27.60 14.88
CA ALA A 345 7.92 28.52 14.57
C ALA A 345 7.08 28.04 13.35
N ALA A 346 7.73 27.52 12.30
CA ALA A 346 7.03 26.96 11.15
C ALA A 346 6.17 25.74 11.54
N ARG A 347 6.67 24.85 12.37
CA ARG A 347 5.91 23.69 12.87
C ARG A 347 4.73 24.10 13.74
N GLU A 348 4.91 25.11 14.62
CA GLU A 348 3.85 25.65 15.46
C GLU A 348 2.74 26.28 14.59
N ALA A 349 3.11 27.11 13.64
CA ALA A 349 2.15 27.76 12.70
C ALA A 349 1.38 26.71 11.86
N ILE A 350 2.08 25.64 11.39
CA ILE A 350 1.42 24.53 10.71
C ILE A 350 0.47 23.79 11.65
N GLY A 351 0.89 23.59 12.91
CA GLY A 351 0.04 22.97 13.93
C GLY A 351 -1.24 23.75 14.20
N GLU A 352 -1.16 25.08 14.27
CA GLU A 352 -2.33 25.97 14.41
C GLU A 352 -3.24 25.85 13.17
N LEU A 353 -2.67 25.87 11.97
CA LEU A 353 -3.43 25.68 10.72
C LEU A 353 -4.15 24.31 10.70
N LEU A 354 -3.46 23.25 11.09
CA LEU A 354 -4.01 21.89 11.12
C LEU A 354 -5.02 21.66 12.27
N ALA A 355 -5.13 22.57 13.23
CA ALA A 355 -6.20 22.57 14.22
C ALA A 355 -7.54 23.06 13.66
N MET A 356 -7.55 23.74 12.51
CA MET A 356 -8.76 24.16 11.83
C MET A 356 -9.42 22.97 11.10
N ASP A 357 -10.74 22.94 11.05
CA ASP A 357 -11.52 21.80 10.54
C ASP A 357 -11.17 21.41 9.10
N GLU A 358 -11.16 22.34 8.17
CA GLU A 358 -10.92 22.02 6.75
C GLU A 358 -9.49 21.54 6.49
N PRO A 359 -8.43 22.23 6.93
CA PRO A 359 -7.05 21.71 6.83
C PRO A 359 -6.88 20.36 7.52
N ARG A 360 -7.44 20.16 8.73
CA ARG A 360 -7.38 18.89 9.48
C ARG A 360 -7.97 17.75 8.66
N ARG A 361 -9.21 17.92 8.14
CA ARG A 361 -9.88 16.91 7.32
C ARG A 361 -9.12 16.62 6.03
N ARG A 362 -8.60 17.64 5.37
CA ARG A 362 -7.82 17.48 4.14
C ARG A 362 -6.52 16.72 4.36
N PHE A 363 -5.76 17.09 5.37
CA PHE A 363 -4.54 16.40 5.73
C PHE A 363 -4.81 15.01 6.32
N GLY A 364 -5.87 14.86 7.12
CA GLY A 364 -6.33 13.57 7.61
C GLY A 364 -6.68 12.60 6.49
N ALA A 365 -7.40 13.06 5.46
CA ALA A 365 -7.70 12.27 4.27
C ALA A 365 -6.44 11.90 3.49
N MET A 366 -5.49 12.85 3.33
CA MET A 366 -4.21 12.62 2.67
C MET A 366 -3.36 11.58 3.42
N MET A 367 -3.22 11.71 4.72
CA MET A 367 -2.45 10.78 5.55
C MET A 367 -3.07 9.39 5.61
N SER A 368 -4.40 9.30 5.45
CA SER A 368 -5.16 8.04 5.45
C SER A 368 -5.28 7.41 4.06
N GLY A 369 -4.82 8.09 2.99
CA GLY A 369 -4.96 7.65 1.59
C GLY A 369 -6.38 7.77 1.02
N LEU A 370 -7.30 8.42 1.75
CA LEU A 370 -8.70 8.57 1.34
C LEU A 370 -8.92 9.67 0.28
N ASP A 371 -7.94 10.53 0.06
CA ASP A 371 -7.97 11.61 -0.92
C ASP A 371 -7.44 11.22 -2.30
N ILE A 372 -6.90 10.03 -2.46
CA ILE A 372 -6.31 9.55 -3.71
C ILE A 372 -7.34 9.62 -4.83
N ALA A 373 -6.94 10.28 -5.92
CA ALA A 373 -7.68 10.33 -7.17
C ALA A 373 -6.70 10.11 -8.32
N TYR A 374 -7.04 9.20 -9.22
CA TYR A 374 -6.29 8.98 -10.46
C TYR A 374 -6.77 9.96 -11.52
N ASP A 375 -5.87 10.45 -12.33
CA ASP A 375 -6.22 11.28 -13.49
C ASP A 375 -6.77 10.38 -14.61
N LEU A 376 -8.08 10.36 -14.74
CA LEU A 376 -8.80 9.64 -15.80
C LEU A 376 -9.46 10.59 -16.81
N GLY A 377 -8.98 11.83 -16.88
CA GLY A 377 -9.50 12.88 -17.74
C GLY A 377 -10.58 13.73 -17.09
N GLU A 378 -11.19 14.61 -17.89
CA GLU A 378 -12.26 15.50 -17.45
C GLU A 378 -13.58 14.75 -17.27
N GLY A 379 -14.40 15.18 -16.32
CA GLY A 379 -15.69 14.55 -16.08
C GLY A 379 -16.26 14.76 -14.68
N HIS A 380 -17.03 13.80 -14.24
CA HIS A 380 -17.69 13.86 -12.94
C HIS A 380 -16.68 13.82 -11.78
N LYS A 381 -16.99 14.54 -10.67
CA LYS A 381 -16.08 14.63 -9.49
C LYS A 381 -15.68 13.31 -8.85
N LEU A 382 -16.43 12.24 -9.07
CA LEU A 382 -16.12 10.90 -8.61
C LEU A 382 -15.07 10.18 -9.45
N LEU A 383 -14.87 10.58 -10.71
CA LEU A 383 -13.98 9.91 -11.65
C LEU A 383 -12.55 9.81 -11.07
N GLY A 384 -11.96 8.63 -11.17
CA GLY A 384 -10.63 8.32 -10.62
C GLY A 384 -10.56 8.19 -9.09
N ARG A 385 -11.64 8.48 -8.36
CA ARG A 385 -11.65 8.37 -6.90
C ARG A 385 -12.13 7.00 -6.43
N ARG A 386 -11.79 6.68 -5.19
CA ARG A 386 -12.36 5.51 -4.54
C ARG A 386 -13.88 5.60 -4.43
N MET A 387 -14.57 4.52 -4.70
CA MET A 387 -16.01 4.42 -4.46
C MET A 387 -16.30 4.35 -2.96
N PRO A 388 -17.22 5.16 -2.39
CA PRO A 388 -17.63 5.03 -0.99
C PRO A 388 -18.40 3.71 -0.78
N ASP A 389 -18.33 3.17 0.44
CA ASP A 389 -19.14 2.00 0.80
C ASP A 389 -20.57 2.43 1.12
N LEU A 390 -21.44 2.24 0.15
CA LEU A 390 -22.85 2.62 0.24
C LEU A 390 -23.71 1.48 0.77
N ASP A 391 -24.80 1.84 1.45
CA ASP A 391 -25.91 0.93 1.75
C ASP A 391 -26.83 0.89 0.53
N LEU A 392 -26.84 -0.26 -0.13
CA LEU A 392 -27.60 -0.51 -1.33
C LEU A 392 -28.83 -1.41 -1.03
N VAL A 393 -29.88 -1.27 -1.82
CA VAL A 393 -30.93 -2.28 -1.95
C VAL A 393 -30.79 -2.93 -3.33
N VAL A 394 -30.42 -4.21 -3.33
CA VAL A 394 -30.26 -5.05 -4.53
C VAL A 394 -31.28 -6.17 -4.45
N GLU A 395 -32.14 -6.30 -5.45
CA GLU A 395 -33.23 -7.31 -5.47
C GLU A 395 -34.07 -7.33 -4.18
N GLY A 396 -34.38 -6.15 -3.63
CA GLY A 396 -35.16 -5.98 -2.39
C GLY A 396 -34.40 -6.32 -1.10
N ARG A 397 -33.11 -6.64 -1.16
CA ARG A 397 -32.25 -6.95 0.01
C ARG A 397 -31.22 -5.88 0.25
N LYS A 398 -31.02 -5.53 1.51
CA LYS A 398 -29.93 -4.62 1.90
C LYS A 398 -28.58 -5.28 1.69
N ARG A 399 -27.65 -4.58 1.03
CA ARG A 399 -26.27 -4.99 0.83
C ARG A 399 -25.33 -3.79 0.95
N ARG A 400 -24.13 -4.02 1.45
CA ARG A 400 -23.04 -3.03 1.38
C ARG A 400 -22.36 -3.12 0.01
N LEU A 401 -22.00 -1.98 -0.56
CA LEU A 401 -21.32 -1.93 -1.85
C LEU A 401 -20.01 -2.73 -1.83
N PHE A 402 -19.19 -2.61 -0.78
CA PHE A 402 -17.93 -3.33 -0.70
C PHE A 402 -18.06 -4.84 -0.77
N THR A 403 -19.23 -5.40 -0.37
CA THR A 403 -19.46 -6.86 -0.53
C THR A 403 -19.57 -7.29 -1.99
N LEU A 404 -19.86 -6.39 -2.92
CA LEU A 404 -19.87 -6.66 -4.35
C LEU A 404 -18.44 -6.74 -4.95
N LEU A 405 -17.43 -6.24 -4.22
CA LEU A 405 -16.03 -6.21 -4.65
C LEU A 405 -15.20 -7.37 -4.08
N HIS A 406 -15.77 -8.26 -3.27
CA HIS A 406 -15.06 -9.39 -2.64
C HIS A 406 -14.37 -10.30 -3.66
N GLY A 407 -14.97 -10.48 -4.84
CA GLY A 407 -14.40 -11.30 -5.92
C GLY A 407 -13.36 -10.57 -6.79
N ALA A 408 -12.92 -9.38 -6.41
CA ALA A 408 -11.97 -8.56 -7.19
C ALA A 408 -12.40 -8.37 -8.66
N ARG A 409 -13.71 -8.25 -8.92
CA ARG A 409 -14.30 -7.99 -10.25
C ARG A 409 -14.73 -6.54 -10.38
N GLY A 410 -14.79 -6.03 -11.60
CA GLY A 410 -15.43 -4.74 -11.87
C GLY A 410 -16.93 -4.81 -11.59
N VAL A 411 -17.53 -3.70 -11.16
CA VAL A 411 -18.97 -3.61 -10.86
C VAL A 411 -19.56 -2.41 -11.59
N LEU A 412 -20.57 -2.65 -12.41
CA LEU A 412 -21.39 -1.61 -13.02
C LEU A 412 -22.68 -1.49 -12.24
N LEU A 413 -22.79 -0.44 -11.43
CA LEU A 413 -23.96 -0.12 -10.64
C LEU A 413 -24.94 0.69 -11.51
N ASN A 414 -26.17 0.23 -11.59
CA ASN A 414 -27.27 0.95 -12.23
C ASN A 414 -28.29 1.40 -11.16
N PHE A 415 -28.46 2.70 -11.01
CA PHE A 415 -29.42 3.33 -10.10
C PHE A 415 -30.67 3.85 -10.83
N GLY A 416 -30.69 3.72 -12.16
CA GLY A 416 -31.80 4.11 -13.02
C GLY A 416 -32.82 2.98 -13.20
N LYS A 417 -33.42 2.92 -14.39
CA LYS A 417 -34.37 1.87 -14.74
C LYS A 417 -33.70 0.50 -14.72
N ARG A 418 -34.34 -0.48 -14.06
CA ARG A 418 -33.85 -1.87 -13.99
C ARG A 418 -33.62 -2.45 -15.40
N GLY A 419 -32.43 -3.06 -15.59
CA GLY A 419 -32.02 -3.59 -16.88
C GLY A 419 -31.74 -2.52 -17.93
N GLY A 420 -31.67 -1.23 -17.54
CA GLY A 420 -31.48 -0.12 -18.45
C GLY A 420 -30.05 0.03 -18.98
N VAL A 421 -29.09 -0.74 -18.45
CA VAL A 421 -27.69 -0.67 -18.85
C VAL A 421 -27.29 -1.93 -19.61
N ASP A 422 -26.79 -1.77 -20.84
CA ASP A 422 -26.29 -2.89 -21.65
C ASP A 422 -24.76 -3.01 -21.53
N ALA A 423 -24.34 -4.06 -20.84
CA ALA A 423 -22.93 -4.45 -20.72
C ALA A 423 -22.76 -5.98 -20.94
N ALA A 424 -23.65 -6.59 -21.70
CA ALA A 424 -23.66 -8.04 -21.91
C ALA A 424 -22.33 -8.59 -22.41
N ARG A 425 -21.63 -7.84 -23.28
CA ARG A 425 -20.32 -8.21 -23.85
C ARG A 425 -19.17 -8.27 -22.84
N TRP A 426 -19.32 -7.65 -21.66
CA TRP A 426 -18.28 -7.57 -20.62
C TRP A 426 -18.60 -8.39 -19.36
N ARG A 427 -19.67 -9.21 -19.36
CA ARG A 427 -20.11 -10.00 -18.19
C ARG A 427 -19.05 -10.97 -17.66
N GLU A 428 -18.10 -11.35 -18.46
CA GLU A 428 -16.96 -12.15 -17.98
C GLU A 428 -16.00 -11.36 -17.08
N CYS A 429 -15.92 -10.03 -17.28
CA CYS A 429 -14.99 -9.14 -16.57
C CYS A 429 -15.67 -8.32 -15.47
N ILE A 430 -16.98 -8.03 -15.61
CA ILE A 430 -17.73 -7.18 -14.69
C ILE A 430 -19.04 -7.79 -14.25
N ASP A 431 -19.51 -7.40 -13.09
CA ASP A 431 -20.84 -7.70 -12.59
C ASP A 431 -21.74 -6.47 -12.79
N VAL A 432 -22.92 -6.67 -13.40
CA VAL A 432 -23.92 -5.60 -13.57
C VAL A 432 -24.96 -5.75 -12.47
N VAL A 433 -25.15 -4.69 -11.68
CA VAL A 433 -25.99 -4.70 -10.49
C VAL A 433 -26.99 -3.56 -10.54
N ASP A 434 -28.28 -3.88 -10.65
CA ASP A 434 -29.36 -2.93 -10.43
C ASP A 434 -29.55 -2.71 -8.93
N ALA A 435 -29.40 -1.46 -8.48
CA ALA A 435 -29.47 -1.10 -7.07
C ALA A 435 -30.22 0.21 -6.86
N THR A 436 -30.73 0.40 -5.66
CA THR A 436 -31.17 1.72 -5.19
C THR A 436 -30.32 2.14 -3.98
N CYS A 437 -30.09 3.43 -3.87
CA CYS A 437 -29.36 4.02 -2.75
C CYS A 437 -30.01 5.37 -2.42
N ASP A 438 -30.32 5.56 -1.15
CA ASP A 438 -30.94 6.81 -0.69
C ASP A 438 -29.88 7.85 -0.33
N GLY A 439 -30.20 9.12 -0.62
CA GLY A 439 -29.47 10.28 -0.14
C GLY A 439 -28.27 10.71 -0.99
N MET A 440 -27.55 11.68 -0.45
CA MET A 440 -26.32 12.23 -1.02
C MET A 440 -25.10 11.39 -0.60
N TRP A 441 -24.22 11.14 -1.53
CA TRP A 441 -22.96 10.47 -1.21
C TRP A 441 -21.97 11.45 -0.58
N LYS A 442 -21.27 11.02 0.44
CA LYS A 442 -20.26 11.85 1.11
C LYS A 442 -18.88 11.23 0.89
N LEU A 443 -17.96 12.05 0.40
CA LEU A 443 -16.56 11.64 0.21
C LEU A 443 -15.62 12.63 0.89
N PRO A 444 -14.48 12.16 1.40
CA PRO A 444 -13.41 13.04 1.84
C PRO A 444 -13.01 14.01 0.72
N VAL A 445 -12.62 15.22 1.09
CA VAL A 445 -12.14 16.29 0.21
C VAL A 445 -13.22 16.93 -0.68
N ILE A 446 -14.04 16.14 -1.39
CA ILE A 446 -15.05 16.71 -2.32
C ILE A 446 -16.43 16.90 -1.69
N GLY A 447 -16.63 16.41 -0.48
CA GLY A 447 -17.88 16.58 0.27
C GLY A 447 -19.05 15.79 -0.28
N GLN A 448 -20.21 16.43 -0.36
CA GLN A 448 -21.46 15.81 -0.84
C GLN A 448 -21.51 15.80 -2.36
N VAL A 449 -21.96 14.67 -2.90
CA VAL A 449 -22.18 14.46 -4.34
C VAL A 449 -23.56 13.83 -4.52
N ALA A 450 -24.33 14.34 -5.48
CA ALA A 450 -25.60 13.70 -5.86
C ALA A 450 -25.35 12.28 -6.40
N ALA A 451 -26.24 11.36 -6.07
CA ALA A 451 -26.15 10.02 -6.62
C ALA A 451 -26.33 10.05 -8.15
N PRO A 452 -25.38 9.54 -8.92
CA PRO A 452 -25.50 9.47 -10.38
C PRO A 452 -26.46 8.36 -10.81
N GLY A 453 -26.88 8.35 -12.07
CA GLY A 453 -27.74 7.30 -12.64
C GLY A 453 -27.05 5.94 -12.77
N ALA A 454 -25.73 5.93 -13.03
CA ALA A 454 -24.93 4.71 -13.07
C ALA A 454 -23.45 5.01 -12.79
N VAL A 455 -22.71 3.98 -12.32
CA VAL A 455 -21.27 4.08 -12.00
C VAL A 455 -20.56 2.79 -12.35
N LEU A 456 -19.46 2.89 -13.08
CA LEU A 456 -18.53 1.79 -13.29
C LEU A 456 -17.42 1.85 -12.23
N VAL A 457 -17.31 0.82 -11.40
CA VAL A 457 -16.29 0.66 -10.37
C VAL A 457 -15.32 -0.43 -10.82
N ARG A 458 -14.01 -0.11 -10.82
CA ARG A 458 -12.94 -1.06 -11.13
C ARG A 458 -12.73 -2.06 -9.99
N PRO A 459 -12.05 -3.19 -10.26
CA PRO A 459 -11.72 -4.19 -9.22
C PRO A 459 -10.95 -3.63 -8.02
N ASP A 460 -10.17 -2.55 -8.20
CA ASP A 460 -9.44 -1.84 -7.13
C ASP A 460 -10.31 -0.82 -6.36
N GLY A 461 -11.63 -0.82 -6.62
CA GLY A 461 -12.59 0.05 -5.96
C GLY A 461 -12.57 1.50 -6.43
N HIS A 462 -11.89 1.84 -7.52
CA HIS A 462 -11.91 3.20 -8.08
C HIS A 462 -12.97 3.36 -9.16
N VAL A 463 -13.58 4.55 -9.20
CA VAL A 463 -14.61 4.91 -10.18
C VAL A 463 -13.96 5.15 -11.53
N ALA A 464 -14.36 4.37 -12.53
CA ALA A 464 -13.85 4.44 -13.90
C ALA A 464 -14.76 5.22 -14.85
N TRP A 465 -16.06 5.30 -14.54
CA TRP A 465 -17.04 6.05 -15.31
C TRP A 465 -18.23 6.40 -14.43
N VAL A 466 -18.86 7.50 -14.73
CA VAL A 466 -20.08 7.99 -14.09
C VAL A 466 -21.02 8.48 -15.17
N GLY A 467 -22.26 8.02 -15.17
CA GLY A 467 -23.24 8.38 -16.16
C GLY A 467 -24.66 8.51 -15.64
N ASP A 468 -25.53 8.80 -16.55
CA ASP A 468 -26.97 8.88 -16.39
C ASP A 468 -27.68 7.84 -17.26
N GLU A 469 -28.98 8.01 -17.50
CA GLU A 469 -29.78 7.14 -18.36
C GLU A 469 -29.31 7.10 -19.83
N SER A 470 -28.57 8.10 -20.28
CA SER A 470 -28.06 8.18 -21.67
C SER A 470 -26.90 7.23 -21.93
N GLN A 471 -26.21 6.75 -20.89
CA GLN A 471 -25.03 5.87 -20.93
C GLN A 471 -23.89 6.42 -21.81
N HIS A 472 -23.84 7.73 -22.01
CA HIS A 472 -22.81 8.36 -22.85
C HIS A 472 -21.41 8.01 -22.32
N GLY A 473 -20.53 7.55 -23.20
CA GLY A 473 -19.14 7.18 -22.86
C GLY A 473 -18.99 5.85 -22.09
N LEU A 474 -20.06 5.08 -21.84
CA LEU A 474 -19.97 3.82 -21.10
C LEU A 474 -19.20 2.76 -21.90
N GLU A 475 -19.47 2.60 -23.19
CA GLU A 475 -18.79 1.62 -24.04
C GLU A 475 -17.30 1.92 -24.16
N GLU A 476 -16.93 3.20 -24.30
CA GLU A 476 -15.55 3.67 -24.31
C GLU A 476 -14.85 3.36 -22.97
N ALA A 477 -15.50 3.65 -21.86
CA ALA A 477 -14.96 3.35 -20.54
C ALA A 477 -14.80 1.84 -20.31
N LEU A 478 -15.79 1.05 -20.67
CA LEU A 478 -15.72 -0.41 -20.59
C LEU A 478 -14.59 -0.97 -21.46
N THR A 479 -14.45 -0.48 -22.68
CA THR A 479 -13.39 -0.92 -23.59
C THR A 479 -12.00 -0.47 -23.14
N SER A 480 -11.90 0.68 -22.49
CA SER A 480 -10.63 1.20 -21.94
C SER A 480 -10.10 0.39 -20.75
N TRP A 481 -11.00 -0.22 -19.98
CA TRP A 481 -10.61 -0.96 -18.75
C TRP A 481 -10.77 -2.47 -18.90
N PHE A 482 -11.67 -2.92 -19.76
CA PHE A 482 -12.02 -4.33 -19.93
C PHE A 482 -12.15 -4.66 -21.41
N ARG A 483 -11.60 -5.76 -21.84
CA ARG A 483 -11.82 -6.23 -23.21
C ARG A 483 -13.14 -7.01 -23.26
N PRO A 484 -14.03 -6.74 -24.23
CA PRO A 484 -15.22 -7.56 -24.42
C PRO A 484 -14.82 -8.99 -24.77
N ALA A 485 -15.63 -9.97 -24.36
CA ALA A 485 -15.49 -11.35 -24.83
C ALA A 485 -15.45 -11.36 -26.36
N ALA A 486 -14.56 -12.17 -26.92
CA ALA A 486 -14.53 -12.35 -28.35
C ALA A 486 -15.93 -12.81 -28.80
N ALA A 487 -16.51 -12.13 -29.79
CA ALA A 487 -17.79 -12.57 -30.35
C ALA A 487 -17.65 -14.05 -30.73
N SER A 488 -18.41 -14.93 -30.08
CA SER A 488 -18.49 -16.33 -30.51
C SER A 488 -18.83 -16.32 -31.99
N ALA A 489 -17.91 -16.78 -32.80
CA ALA A 489 -18.25 -17.00 -34.23
C ALA A 489 -19.41 -17.99 -34.25
N ALA A 490 -20.60 -17.47 -34.58
CA ALA A 490 -21.82 -18.24 -34.73
C ALA A 490 -21.75 -19.12 -35.97
#